data_986f2cdcc96f999d0d6bae863acdeaaf
#
_entry.id   986f2cdcc96f999d0d6bae863acdeaaf
#
_cell.length_a   1.000
_cell.length_b   1.000
_cell.length_c   1.000
_cell.angle_alpha   90.00
_cell.angle_beta   90.00
_cell.angle_gamma   90.00
#
_symmetry.space_group_name_H-M   'P 1'
#
loop_
_entity.id
_entity.type
_entity.pdbx_description
1 polymer ?
#
loop_
_entity_poly.entity_id
_entity_poly.type
_entity_poly.pdbx_seq_one_letter_code
_entity_poly.pdbx_strand_id
1 'polypeptide(L)'
;MFFKNEKEKCFAYLAHTACDNNNFIVDFHITPGNIHDSVAFSDLYKKIKNNSKQHTTAIAIDAGYITPYICKTLLDDGIIPAIPYKRPLTKKGFFKKYDYVYDEYYDCYICPNNKILKYSTTNRDGYREYKSNPSDCKSCEHLNICTNSKNKQKLVTRHIWQNYLEEADHLRHKPYVKKVYSKRKETIERVFADAKEKHGMRYTKLRGLSKIEMEVSLIFSCMNLKKLANWMWKDTSNNLRLTPIFSILSLKIFIKKKIATLYKLKWLFCLQSDFYVKKAKYNYI
;
A
#
# COMPACT_ATOMS: atom_id res chain seq x y z
N MET A 1 -8.68 9.35 18.78
CA MET A 1 -8.18 10.65 18.27
C MET A 1 -6.98 10.37 17.39
N PHE A 2 -6.87 11.03 16.26
CA PHE A 2 -5.73 10.91 15.35
C PHE A 2 -4.74 12.05 15.59
N PHE A 3 -3.45 11.72 15.59
CA PHE A 3 -2.37 12.68 15.72
C PHE A 3 -1.58 12.72 14.42
N LYS A 4 -1.56 13.84 13.72
CA LYS A 4 -0.72 14.03 12.53
C LYS A 4 0.65 14.58 12.91
N ASN A 5 0.65 15.49 13.86
CA ASN A 5 1.83 16.05 14.53
C ASN A 5 1.39 16.56 15.91
N GLU A 6 2.31 17.10 16.70
CA GLU A 6 1.97 17.63 18.05
C GLU A 6 0.90 18.71 18.04
N LYS A 7 0.72 19.42 16.92
CA LYS A 7 -0.22 20.55 16.76
C LYS A 7 -1.59 20.14 16.21
N GLU A 8 -1.69 19.02 15.48
CA GLU A 8 -2.94 18.57 14.87
C GLU A 8 -3.51 17.33 15.56
N LYS A 9 -4.44 17.56 16.48
CA LYS A 9 -5.22 16.51 17.16
C LYS A 9 -6.68 16.63 16.72
N CYS A 10 -7.19 15.63 16.00
CA CYS A 10 -8.56 15.66 15.52
C CYS A 10 -9.16 14.25 15.47
N PHE A 11 -10.48 14.18 15.47
CA PHE A 11 -11.18 12.98 15.10
C PHE A 11 -11.10 12.85 13.59
N ALA A 12 -10.69 11.68 13.11
CA ALA A 12 -10.56 11.43 11.68
C ALA A 12 -10.88 9.99 11.34
N TYR A 13 -11.32 9.80 10.10
CA TYR A 13 -11.40 8.50 9.46
C TYR A 13 -10.29 8.38 8.42
N LEU A 14 -9.88 7.16 8.15
CA LEU A 14 -8.89 6.84 7.12
C LEU A 14 -9.58 6.10 5.99
N ALA A 15 -9.45 6.60 4.78
CA ALA A 15 -9.90 5.93 3.57
C ALA A 15 -8.72 5.22 2.90
N HIS A 16 -8.68 3.91 3.05
CA HIS A 16 -7.73 3.04 2.37
C HIS A 16 -8.29 2.72 0.99
N THR A 17 -7.61 3.10 -0.07
CA THR A 17 -8.17 3.09 -1.42
C THR A 17 -7.22 2.41 -2.39
N ALA A 18 -7.77 1.63 -3.31
CA ALA A 18 -7.07 1.03 -4.43
C ALA A 18 -7.55 1.65 -5.75
N CYS A 19 -6.64 1.96 -6.65
CA CYS A 19 -6.94 2.36 -8.01
C CYS A 19 -6.11 1.57 -9.02
N ASP A 20 -6.59 1.53 -10.26
CA ASP A 20 -5.88 0.93 -11.38
C ASP A 20 -4.88 1.90 -12.05
N ASN A 21 -4.20 1.43 -13.09
CA ASN A 21 -3.26 2.22 -13.90
C ASN A 21 -3.89 3.45 -14.59
N ASN A 22 -5.20 3.45 -14.77
CA ASN A 22 -5.96 4.52 -15.40
C ASN A 22 -6.60 5.46 -14.39
N ASN A 23 -6.26 5.31 -13.10
CA ASN A 23 -6.80 6.07 -11.99
C ASN A 23 -8.29 5.79 -11.70
N PHE A 24 -8.90 4.71 -12.19
CA PHE A 24 -10.20 4.28 -11.73
C PHE A 24 -10.08 3.69 -10.33
N ILE A 25 -10.94 4.14 -9.44
CA ILE A 25 -10.99 3.61 -8.08
C ILE A 25 -11.67 2.24 -8.15
N VAL A 26 -10.93 1.20 -7.76
CA VAL A 26 -11.37 -0.19 -7.80
C VAL A 26 -12.19 -0.53 -6.56
N ASP A 27 -11.65 -0.19 -5.39
CA ASP A 27 -12.32 -0.39 -4.11
C ASP A 27 -11.71 0.48 -3.02
N PHE A 28 -12.38 0.53 -1.87
CA PHE A 28 -11.91 1.24 -0.69
C PHE A 28 -12.40 0.59 0.60
N HIS A 29 -11.74 0.92 1.71
CA HIS A 29 -12.11 0.52 3.06
C HIS A 29 -11.92 1.69 4.02
N ILE A 30 -12.92 1.94 4.88
CA ILE A 30 -12.90 3.03 5.84
C ILE A 30 -12.59 2.49 7.23
N THR A 31 -11.64 3.13 7.91
CA THR A 31 -11.31 2.80 9.30
C THR A 31 -11.29 4.05 10.17
N PRO A 32 -11.50 3.90 11.49
CA PRO A 32 -11.18 4.96 12.44
C PRO A 32 -9.70 5.36 12.35
N GLY A 33 -9.40 6.63 12.63
CA GLY A 33 -8.06 7.20 12.47
C GLY A 33 -6.95 6.59 13.34
N ASN A 34 -7.31 5.77 14.33
CA ASN A 34 -6.37 5.07 15.21
C ASN A 34 -5.98 3.67 14.73
N ILE A 35 -6.59 3.17 13.66
CA ILE A 35 -6.26 1.85 13.11
C ILE A 35 -5.02 1.95 12.21
N HIS A 36 -4.07 1.04 12.40
CA HIS A 36 -2.86 1.00 11.58
C HIS A 36 -3.16 0.47 10.17
N ASP A 37 -2.45 1.00 9.18
CA ASP A 37 -2.66 0.69 7.76
C ASP A 37 -2.56 -0.81 7.44
N SER A 38 -1.65 -1.50 8.09
CA SER A 38 -1.45 -2.93 7.89
C SER A 38 -2.65 -3.79 8.29
N VAL A 39 -3.45 -3.33 9.26
CA VAL A 39 -4.68 -4.03 9.69
C VAL A 39 -5.77 -3.87 8.62
N ALA A 40 -5.93 -2.66 8.11
CA ALA A 40 -6.94 -2.33 7.10
C ALA A 40 -6.68 -3.01 5.73
N PHE A 41 -5.43 -3.40 5.46
CA PHE A 41 -5.04 -4.00 4.18
C PHE A 41 -5.80 -5.29 3.87
N SER A 42 -5.95 -6.17 4.84
CA SER A 42 -6.60 -7.48 4.63
C SER A 42 -8.02 -7.35 4.09
N ASP A 43 -8.81 -6.42 4.65
CA ASP A 43 -10.20 -6.23 4.24
C ASP A 43 -10.28 -5.53 2.87
N LEU A 44 -9.43 -4.53 2.63
CA LEU A 44 -9.32 -3.90 1.32
C LEU A 44 -8.89 -4.92 0.25
N TYR A 45 -7.91 -5.75 0.56
CA TYR A 45 -7.40 -6.74 -0.39
C TYR A 45 -8.44 -7.81 -0.75
N LYS A 46 -9.22 -8.29 0.23
CA LYS A 46 -10.36 -9.18 -0.03
C LYS A 46 -11.38 -8.56 -1.00
N LYS A 47 -11.72 -7.27 -0.78
CA LYS A 47 -12.63 -6.53 -1.67
C LYS A 47 -12.06 -6.43 -3.08
N ILE A 48 -10.77 -6.10 -3.22
CA ILE A 48 -10.08 -6.05 -4.52
C ILE A 48 -10.15 -7.41 -5.23
N LYS A 49 -9.84 -8.51 -4.55
CA LYS A 49 -9.91 -9.87 -5.13
C LYS A 49 -11.31 -10.24 -5.61
N ASN A 50 -12.34 -9.88 -4.85
CA ASN A 50 -13.73 -10.19 -5.19
C ASN A 50 -14.25 -9.35 -6.38
N ASN A 51 -13.82 -8.09 -6.47
CA ASN A 51 -14.31 -7.15 -7.47
C ASN A 51 -13.45 -7.13 -8.74
N SER A 52 -12.19 -7.50 -8.64
CA SER A 52 -11.27 -7.57 -9.76
C SER A 52 -11.34 -8.96 -10.41
N LYS A 53 -11.98 -9.02 -11.57
CA LYS A 53 -11.91 -10.20 -12.46
C LYS A 53 -10.60 -10.27 -13.26
N GLN A 54 -9.72 -9.31 -13.08
CA GLN A 54 -8.48 -9.14 -13.83
C GLN A 54 -7.31 -9.78 -13.11
N HIS A 55 -6.38 -10.32 -13.86
CA HIS A 55 -5.14 -10.86 -13.32
C HIS A 55 -4.22 -9.69 -12.93
N THR A 56 -4.12 -9.42 -11.63
CA THR A 56 -3.22 -8.40 -11.08
C THR A 56 -1.79 -8.94 -11.06
N THR A 57 -0.86 -8.21 -11.66
CA THR A 57 0.56 -8.61 -11.68
C THR A 57 1.37 -7.96 -10.57
N ALA A 58 1.07 -6.72 -10.22
CA ALA A 58 1.77 -6.02 -9.15
C ALA A 58 0.84 -5.06 -8.41
N ILE A 59 1.11 -4.84 -7.13
CA ILE A 59 0.43 -3.84 -6.30
C ILE A 59 1.48 -2.91 -5.68
N ALA A 60 1.37 -1.62 -5.99
CA ALA A 60 2.20 -0.60 -5.35
C ALA A 60 1.54 -0.14 -4.05
N ILE A 61 2.24 -0.35 -2.93
CA ILE A 61 1.76 -0.02 -1.58
C ILE A 61 2.59 1.09 -0.94
N ASP A 62 1.97 1.85 -0.03
CA ASP A 62 2.66 2.89 0.73
C ASP A 62 3.45 2.30 1.91
N ALA A 63 4.39 3.06 2.44
CA ALA A 63 5.28 2.65 3.54
C ALA A 63 4.53 2.16 4.79
N GLY A 64 3.33 2.67 5.05
CA GLY A 64 2.48 2.24 6.17
C GLY A 64 1.96 0.81 6.07
N TYR A 65 1.88 0.27 4.85
CA TYR A 65 1.42 -1.11 4.60
C TYR A 65 2.55 -2.14 4.59
N ILE A 66 3.83 -1.73 4.67
CA ILE A 66 4.95 -2.66 4.59
C ILE A 66 5.04 -3.48 5.88
N THR A 67 4.59 -4.72 5.82
CA THR A 67 4.74 -5.74 6.85
C THR A 67 5.10 -7.09 6.22
N PRO A 68 5.79 -7.99 6.94
CA PRO A 68 6.09 -9.32 6.43
C PRO A 68 4.83 -10.10 6.03
N TYR A 69 3.74 -9.95 6.78
CA TYR A 69 2.44 -10.57 6.49
C TYR A 69 1.87 -10.14 5.14
N ILE A 70 1.89 -8.83 4.85
CA ILE A 70 1.35 -8.29 3.58
C ILE A 70 2.21 -8.74 2.40
N CYS A 71 3.54 -8.70 2.54
CA CYS A 71 4.44 -9.19 1.51
C CYS A 71 4.20 -10.69 1.24
N LYS A 72 4.07 -11.51 2.30
CA LYS A 72 3.73 -12.93 2.19
C LYS A 72 2.41 -13.12 1.43
N THR A 73 1.34 -12.45 1.85
CA THR A 73 0.01 -12.61 1.24
C THR A 73 0.02 -12.28 -0.25
N LEU A 74 0.73 -11.22 -0.66
CA LEU A 74 0.82 -10.85 -2.07
C LEU A 74 1.66 -11.83 -2.88
N LEU A 75 2.82 -12.24 -2.36
CA LEU A 75 3.71 -13.18 -3.05
C LEU A 75 3.10 -14.58 -3.15
N ASP A 76 2.40 -15.06 -2.13
CA ASP A 76 1.68 -16.34 -2.17
C ASP A 76 0.55 -16.33 -3.24
N ASP A 77 -0.07 -15.17 -3.48
CA ASP A 77 -1.05 -14.98 -4.57
C ASP A 77 -0.38 -14.72 -5.94
N GLY A 78 0.94 -14.76 -6.06
CA GLY A 78 1.69 -14.50 -7.29
C GLY A 78 1.73 -13.02 -7.69
N ILE A 79 1.44 -12.11 -6.77
CA ILE A 79 1.40 -10.66 -7.01
C ILE A 79 2.67 -10.00 -6.47
N ILE A 80 3.32 -9.20 -7.31
CA ILE A 80 4.55 -8.51 -6.94
C ILE A 80 4.23 -7.29 -6.05
N PRO A 81 4.72 -7.23 -4.80
CA PRO A 81 4.60 -6.05 -3.96
C PRO A 81 5.63 -4.98 -4.37
N ALA A 82 5.17 -3.89 -4.98
CA ALA A 82 6.02 -2.75 -5.27
C ALA A 82 6.07 -1.81 -4.05
N ILE A 83 7.13 -1.96 -3.25
CA ILE A 83 7.33 -1.27 -1.97
C ILE A 83 8.36 -0.12 -2.08
N PRO A 84 8.22 0.94 -1.25
CA PRO A 84 9.27 1.95 -1.10
C PRO A 84 10.44 1.44 -0.26
N TYR A 85 11.58 2.11 -0.39
CA TYR A 85 12.66 1.94 0.58
C TYR A 85 12.25 2.46 1.96
N LYS A 86 12.36 1.62 2.96
CA LYS A 86 12.13 1.99 4.36
C LYS A 86 13.48 2.11 5.08
N ARG A 87 13.84 3.34 5.44
CA ARG A 87 15.09 3.59 6.15
C ARG A 87 15.07 2.90 7.53
N PRO A 88 16.11 2.15 7.90
CA PRO A 88 16.23 1.58 9.24
C PRO A 88 16.15 2.65 10.33
N LEU A 89 15.36 2.41 11.38
CA LEU A 89 15.18 3.31 12.52
C LEU A 89 16.31 3.21 13.56
N THR A 90 17.44 2.64 13.20
CA THR A 90 18.59 2.53 14.11
C THR A 90 19.15 3.90 14.44
N LYS A 91 19.50 4.12 15.71
CA LYS A 91 20.14 5.34 16.19
C LYS A 91 21.41 5.63 15.39
N LYS A 92 21.66 6.93 15.08
CA LYS A 92 22.86 7.35 14.35
C LYS A 92 24.12 6.91 15.11
N GLY A 93 25.09 6.35 14.40
CA GLY A 93 26.35 5.82 14.97
C GLY A 93 26.29 4.38 15.46
N PHE A 94 25.10 3.72 15.41
CA PHE A 94 24.97 2.29 15.76
C PHE A 94 24.89 1.40 14.53
N PHE A 95 25.42 0.17 14.67
CA PHE A 95 25.26 -0.87 13.67
C PHE A 95 23.80 -1.09 13.32
N LYS A 96 23.51 -1.09 12.02
CA LYS A 96 22.16 -1.32 11.48
C LYS A 96 21.90 -2.81 11.34
N LYS A 97 20.63 -3.19 11.11
CA LYS A 97 20.25 -4.60 10.99
C LYS A 97 21.01 -5.33 9.88
N TYR A 98 21.29 -4.66 8.77
CA TYR A 98 22.00 -5.24 7.63
C TYR A 98 23.51 -5.43 7.86
N ASP A 99 24.09 -4.85 8.93
CA ASP A 99 25.49 -5.11 9.32
C ASP A 99 25.63 -6.46 10.03
N TYR A 100 24.51 -7.12 10.38
CA TYR A 100 24.45 -8.45 10.93
C TYR A 100 24.03 -9.43 9.84
N VAL A 101 24.85 -10.43 9.54
CA VAL A 101 24.57 -11.45 8.52
C VAL A 101 23.72 -12.54 9.12
N TYR A 102 22.60 -12.88 8.49
CA TYR A 102 21.79 -14.04 8.89
C TYR A 102 22.29 -15.28 8.17
N ASP A 103 22.58 -16.31 8.94
CA ASP A 103 22.89 -17.65 8.44
C ASP A 103 21.63 -18.52 8.56
N GLU A 104 21.08 -18.87 7.40
CA GLU A 104 19.83 -19.64 7.33
C GLU A 104 20.05 -21.12 7.72
N TYR A 105 21.22 -21.66 7.45
CA TYR A 105 21.54 -23.06 7.74
C TYR A 105 21.66 -23.32 9.25
N TYR A 106 22.34 -22.42 9.98
CA TYR A 106 22.52 -22.53 11.43
C TYR A 106 21.46 -21.78 12.24
N ASP A 107 20.50 -21.11 11.58
CA ASP A 107 19.48 -20.25 12.21
C ASP A 107 20.10 -19.29 13.26
N CYS A 108 21.09 -18.52 12.85
CA CYS A 108 21.80 -17.59 13.71
C CYS A 108 22.15 -16.30 12.99
N TYR A 109 22.51 -15.25 13.74
CA TYR A 109 23.11 -14.05 13.20
C TYR A 109 24.60 -14.00 13.51
N ILE A 110 25.38 -13.50 12.57
CA ILE A 110 26.81 -13.21 12.73
C ILE A 110 26.96 -11.69 12.86
N CYS A 111 27.62 -11.22 13.92
CA CYS A 111 27.86 -9.81 14.14
C CYS A 111 29.11 -9.34 13.36
N PRO A 112 29.31 -8.00 13.18
CA PRO A 112 30.49 -7.46 12.50
C PRO A 112 31.83 -7.90 13.08
N ASN A 113 31.86 -8.36 14.34
CA ASN A 113 33.05 -8.93 14.98
C ASN A 113 33.08 -10.48 14.93
N ASN A 114 32.42 -11.08 13.93
CA ASN A 114 32.39 -12.53 13.68
C ASN A 114 31.95 -13.40 14.90
N LYS A 115 31.12 -12.84 15.80
CA LYS A 115 30.51 -13.59 16.91
C LYS A 115 29.07 -13.95 16.59
N ILE A 116 28.66 -15.14 17.06
CA ILE A 116 27.35 -15.72 16.78
C ILE A 116 26.32 -15.19 17.78
N LEU A 117 25.19 -14.72 17.28
CA LEU A 117 23.97 -14.46 18.03
C LEU A 117 23.05 -15.67 17.85
N LYS A 118 22.85 -16.43 18.92
CA LYS A 118 22.01 -17.63 18.89
C LYS A 118 20.54 -17.28 19.03
N TYR A 119 19.68 -18.10 18.44
CA TYR A 119 18.24 -18.05 18.70
C TYR A 119 17.97 -18.22 20.20
N SER A 120 17.07 -17.39 20.73
CA SER A 120 16.69 -17.40 22.14
C SER A 120 15.21 -17.75 22.31
N THR A 121 14.32 -16.98 21.67
CA THR A 121 12.87 -17.15 21.79
C THR A 121 12.14 -16.51 20.62
N THR A 122 10.86 -16.83 20.46
CA THR A 122 9.96 -16.13 19.56
C THR A 122 8.90 -15.42 20.39
N ASN A 123 8.74 -14.10 20.16
CA ASN A 123 7.72 -13.32 20.85
C ASN A 123 6.31 -13.59 20.29
N ARG A 124 5.28 -13.03 20.97
CA ARG A 124 3.86 -13.21 20.55
C ARG A 124 3.53 -12.59 19.19
N ASP A 125 4.33 -11.61 18.75
CA ASP A 125 4.18 -10.93 17.46
C ASP A 125 4.88 -11.66 16.30
N GLY A 126 5.42 -12.87 16.54
CA GLY A 126 6.10 -13.69 15.55
C GLY A 126 7.53 -13.26 15.24
N TYR A 127 8.17 -12.45 16.10
CA TYR A 127 9.58 -12.12 15.96
C TYR A 127 10.45 -13.11 16.72
N ARG A 128 11.35 -13.78 16.03
CA ARG A 128 12.46 -14.57 16.59
C ARG A 128 13.52 -13.62 17.12
N GLU A 129 13.97 -13.86 18.33
CA GLU A 129 14.99 -13.08 19.02
C GLU A 129 16.33 -13.83 19.02
N TYR A 130 17.38 -13.18 18.54
CA TYR A 130 18.73 -13.70 18.50
C TYR A 130 19.59 -12.87 19.45
N LYS A 131 20.29 -13.54 20.38
CA LYS A 131 21.06 -12.87 21.45
C LYS A 131 22.53 -13.23 21.35
N SER A 132 23.38 -12.23 21.54
CA SER A 132 24.83 -12.46 21.69
C SER A 132 25.16 -12.97 23.07
N ASN A 133 26.31 -13.64 23.21
CA ASN A 133 26.85 -14.01 24.51
C ASN A 133 27.43 -12.74 25.19
N PRO A 134 27.03 -12.40 26.43
CA PRO A 134 27.57 -11.25 27.15
C PRO A 134 29.08 -11.31 27.37
N SER A 135 29.69 -12.49 27.56
CA SER A 135 31.13 -12.66 27.72
C SER A 135 31.92 -12.20 26.49
N ASP A 136 31.43 -12.54 25.28
CA ASP A 136 32.05 -12.14 24.02
C ASP A 136 31.94 -10.66 23.78
N CYS A 137 30.85 -10.04 24.25
CA CYS A 137 30.60 -8.61 24.08
C CYS A 137 31.36 -7.72 25.09
N LYS A 138 31.72 -8.22 26.27
CA LYS A 138 32.43 -7.46 27.30
C LYS A 138 33.79 -6.95 26.83
N SER A 139 34.52 -7.76 26.05
CA SER A 139 35.84 -7.45 25.49
C SER A 139 35.79 -6.93 24.05
N CYS A 140 34.60 -6.65 23.51
CA CYS A 140 34.43 -6.25 22.14
C CYS A 140 34.73 -4.76 21.95
N GLU A 141 35.64 -4.40 21.01
CA GLU A 141 35.98 -3.03 20.66
C GLU A 141 34.78 -2.22 20.14
N HIS A 142 33.82 -2.90 19.52
CA HIS A 142 32.64 -2.29 18.93
C HIS A 142 31.44 -2.19 19.89
N LEU A 143 31.61 -2.47 21.20
CA LEU A 143 30.51 -2.50 22.14
C LEU A 143 29.68 -1.21 22.14
N ASN A 144 30.35 -0.07 22.15
CA ASN A 144 29.72 1.26 22.25
C ASN A 144 28.87 1.64 21.03
N ILE A 145 29.20 1.11 19.84
CA ILE A 145 28.46 1.33 18.59
C ILE A 145 27.50 0.16 18.26
N CYS A 146 27.53 -0.90 19.08
CA CYS A 146 26.70 -2.07 18.90
C CYS A 146 25.48 -2.06 19.80
N THR A 147 25.63 -1.85 21.12
CA THR A 147 24.54 -1.91 22.08
C THR A 147 24.72 -1.01 23.28
N ASN A 148 23.61 -0.46 23.80
CA ASN A 148 23.55 0.26 25.06
C ASN A 148 22.97 -0.59 26.21
N SER A 149 22.86 -1.91 26.01
CA SER A 149 22.30 -2.81 27.03
C SER A 149 23.17 -2.83 28.27
N LYS A 150 22.54 -2.71 29.45
CA LYS A 150 23.25 -2.86 30.77
C LYS A 150 23.96 -4.22 30.86
N ASN A 151 23.37 -5.26 30.28
CA ASN A 151 23.91 -6.63 30.28
C ASN A 151 24.97 -6.86 29.20
N LYS A 152 25.38 -5.78 28.47
CA LYS A 152 26.35 -5.88 27.36
C LYS A 152 25.96 -6.95 26.32
N GLN A 153 24.67 -7.11 26.06
CA GLN A 153 24.11 -8.11 25.16
C GLN A 153 23.43 -7.42 23.99
N LYS A 154 23.72 -7.86 22.77
CA LYS A 154 23.01 -7.44 21.56
C LYS A 154 21.83 -8.35 21.31
N LEU A 155 20.68 -7.73 21.00
CA LEU A 155 19.48 -8.38 20.52
C LEU A 155 19.22 -7.98 19.07
N VAL A 156 19.04 -8.98 18.19
CA VAL A 156 18.57 -8.81 16.83
C VAL A 156 17.29 -9.60 16.66
N THR A 157 16.28 -8.98 16.04
CA THR A 157 14.98 -9.63 15.83
C THR A 157 14.75 -9.92 14.36
N ARG A 158 14.17 -11.09 14.04
CA ARG A 158 13.77 -11.51 12.69
C ARG A 158 12.34 -12.05 12.73
N HIS A 159 11.45 -11.48 11.92
CA HIS A 159 10.09 -12.02 11.82
C HIS A 159 10.10 -13.39 11.12
N ILE A 160 9.18 -14.28 11.48
CA ILE A 160 9.07 -15.63 10.89
C ILE A 160 8.87 -15.59 9.36
N TRP A 161 8.26 -14.53 8.83
CA TRP A 161 8.07 -14.28 7.39
C TRP A 161 9.01 -13.19 6.86
N GLN A 162 10.18 -13.03 7.45
CA GLN A 162 11.13 -11.98 7.04
C GLN A 162 11.67 -12.22 5.63
N ASN A 163 11.79 -13.47 5.18
CA ASN A 163 12.20 -13.85 3.84
C ASN A 163 11.31 -13.21 2.75
N TYR A 164 9.99 -13.17 2.95
CA TYR A 164 9.06 -12.51 2.02
C TYR A 164 9.27 -11.00 1.93
N LEU A 165 9.63 -10.36 3.05
CA LEU A 165 9.96 -8.94 3.05
C LEU A 165 11.30 -8.67 2.34
N GLU A 166 12.28 -9.54 2.53
CA GLU A 166 13.59 -9.48 1.87
C GLU A 166 13.45 -9.72 0.36
N GLU A 167 12.59 -10.66 -0.05
CA GLU A 167 12.25 -10.89 -1.45
C GLU A 167 11.58 -9.66 -2.07
N ALA A 168 10.58 -9.07 -1.39
CA ALA A 168 9.93 -7.84 -1.84
C ALA A 168 10.93 -6.68 -1.98
N ASP A 169 11.89 -6.54 -1.04
CA ASP A 169 12.95 -5.54 -1.11
C ASP A 169 13.91 -5.82 -2.28
N HIS A 170 14.23 -7.08 -2.57
CA HIS A 170 15.00 -7.48 -3.74
C HIS A 170 14.26 -7.15 -5.04
N LEU A 171 12.98 -7.52 -5.15
CA LEU A 171 12.13 -7.23 -6.30
C LEU A 171 12.01 -5.72 -6.58
N ARG A 172 12.06 -4.88 -5.56
CA ARG A 172 12.06 -3.41 -5.68
C ARG A 172 13.12 -2.87 -6.63
N HIS A 173 14.24 -3.55 -6.80
CA HIS A 173 15.34 -3.13 -7.68
C HIS A 173 15.09 -3.43 -9.15
N LYS A 174 14.13 -4.30 -9.49
CA LYS A 174 13.79 -4.64 -10.87
C LYS A 174 13.19 -3.44 -11.61
N PRO A 175 13.58 -3.18 -12.89
CA PRO A 175 13.12 -2.00 -13.64
C PRO A 175 11.60 -1.88 -13.72
N TYR A 176 10.90 -2.99 -13.94
CA TYR A 176 9.45 -3.05 -13.97
C TYR A 176 8.82 -2.57 -12.65
N VAL A 177 9.30 -3.07 -11.51
CA VAL A 177 8.77 -2.72 -10.20
C VAL A 177 9.03 -1.24 -9.86
N LYS A 178 10.21 -0.72 -10.22
CA LYS A 178 10.51 0.72 -10.11
C LYS A 178 9.53 1.56 -10.93
N LYS A 179 9.21 1.14 -12.16
CA LYS A 179 8.24 1.81 -13.03
C LYS A 179 6.84 1.78 -12.42
N VAL A 180 6.38 0.63 -11.92
CA VAL A 180 5.09 0.50 -11.24
C VAL A 180 5.05 1.43 -10.02
N TYR A 181 6.06 1.39 -9.16
CA TYR A 181 6.10 2.23 -7.97
C TYR A 181 6.10 3.73 -8.29
N SER A 182 6.86 4.17 -9.31
CA SER A 182 6.95 5.58 -9.70
C SER A 182 5.61 6.15 -10.18
N LYS A 183 4.78 5.34 -10.84
CA LYS A 183 3.45 5.73 -11.30
C LYS A 183 2.47 6.11 -10.19
N ARG A 184 2.75 5.82 -8.92
CA ARG A 184 1.90 6.20 -7.79
C ARG A 184 1.59 7.70 -7.75
N LYS A 185 2.55 8.56 -8.13
CA LYS A 185 2.37 10.01 -8.18
C LYS A 185 1.30 10.43 -9.18
N GLU A 186 1.25 9.74 -10.32
CA GLU A 186 0.30 10.01 -11.40
C GLU A 186 -1.05 9.31 -11.22
N THR A 187 -1.09 8.31 -10.33
CA THR A 187 -2.28 7.48 -10.08
C THR A 187 -2.91 7.82 -8.75
N ILE A 188 -2.66 7.04 -7.72
CA ILE A 188 -3.37 7.14 -6.42
C ILE A 188 -3.18 8.48 -5.71
N GLU A 189 -2.02 9.13 -5.85
CA GLU A 189 -1.80 10.45 -5.25
C GLU A 189 -2.67 11.51 -5.94
N ARG A 190 -2.80 11.43 -7.26
CA ARG A 190 -3.67 12.30 -8.03
C ARG A 190 -5.14 12.03 -7.73
N VAL A 191 -5.55 10.77 -7.56
CA VAL A 191 -6.92 10.42 -7.14
C VAL A 191 -7.27 11.11 -5.83
N PHE A 192 -6.39 11.06 -4.82
CA PHE A 192 -6.64 11.75 -3.55
C PHE A 192 -6.56 13.26 -3.64
N ALA A 193 -5.70 13.81 -4.47
CA ALA A 193 -5.68 15.25 -4.71
C ALA A 193 -7.01 15.72 -5.31
N ASP A 194 -7.50 15.04 -6.34
CA ASP A 194 -8.79 15.36 -6.97
C ASP A 194 -9.96 15.17 -5.99
N ALA A 195 -9.97 14.11 -5.19
CA ALA A 195 -11.00 13.87 -4.18
C ALA A 195 -11.07 15.01 -3.14
N LYS A 196 -9.92 15.46 -2.67
CA LYS A 196 -9.84 16.52 -1.66
C LYS A 196 -10.14 17.90 -2.20
N GLU A 197 -9.63 18.24 -3.39
CA GLU A 197 -9.73 19.60 -3.94
C GLU A 197 -11.04 19.83 -4.71
N LYS A 198 -11.56 18.79 -5.39
CA LYS A 198 -12.71 18.93 -6.30
C LYS A 198 -13.99 18.29 -5.77
N HIS A 199 -13.88 17.36 -4.82
CA HIS A 199 -15.02 16.59 -4.32
C HIS A 199 -15.22 16.68 -2.80
N GLY A 200 -14.58 17.66 -2.15
CA GLY A 200 -14.80 17.97 -0.73
C GLY A 200 -14.31 16.92 0.27
N MET A 201 -13.53 15.91 -0.15
CA MET A 201 -13.05 14.83 0.72
C MET A 201 -11.99 15.26 1.74
N ARG A 202 -11.90 16.54 2.07
CA ARG A 202 -10.96 17.04 3.07
C ARG A 202 -11.56 17.02 4.47
N TYR A 203 -12.85 17.30 4.56
CA TYR A 203 -13.60 17.41 5.80
C TYR A 203 -14.97 16.76 5.66
N THR A 204 -15.48 16.19 6.75
CA THR A 204 -16.85 15.65 6.81
C THR A 204 -17.58 16.20 8.03
N LYS A 205 -18.90 16.38 7.88
CA LYS A 205 -19.85 16.71 8.96
C LYS A 205 -20.54 15.45 9.50
N LEU A 206 -20.32 14.29 8.88
CA LEU A 206 -20.97 13.05 9.25
C LEU A 206 -20.18 12.30 10.33
N ARG A 207 -20.89 11.64 11.23
CA ARG A 207 -20.32 10.76 12.27
C ARG A 207 -20.79 9.32 12.05
N GLY A 208 -19.90 8.37 12.31
CA GLY A 208 -20.14 6.94 12.20
C GLY A 208 -19.65 6.35 10.88
N LEU A 209 -19.04 5.16 10.97
CA LEU A 209 -18.38 4.50 9.84
C LEU A 209 -19.31 4.33 8.64
N SER A 210 -20.54 3.85 8.85
CA SER A 210 -21.49 3.60 7.76
C SER A 210 -21.83 4.86 6.97
N LYS A 211 -22.04 6.00 7.65
CA LYS A 211 -22.34 7.27 6.97
C LYS A 211 -21.12 7.79 6.19
N ILE A 212 -19.92 7.65 6.75
CA ILE A 212 -18.69 8.03 6.07
C ILE A 212 -18.41 7.12 4.86
N GLU A 213 -18.64 5.81 5.01
CA GLU A 213 -18.49 4.85 3.91
C GLU A 213 -19.44 5.19 2.76
N MET A 214 -20.69 5.56 3.05
CA MET A 214 -21.66 6.02 2.06
C MET A 214 -21.20 7.32 1.37
N GLU A 215 -20.75 8.33 2.12
CA GLU A 215 -20.27 9.60 1.57
C GLU A 215 -19.06 9.39 0.66
N VAL A 216 -18.07 8.62 1.11
CA VAL A 216 -16.86 8.31 0.31
C VAL A 216 -17.22 7.48 -0.93
N SER A 217 -18.18 6.53 -0.80
CA SER A 217 -18.69 5.75 -1.93
C SER A 217 -19.28 6.63 -3.01
N LEU A 218 -20.10 7.62 -2.64
CA LEU A 218 -20.68 8.59 -3.58
C LEU A 218 -19.59 9.44 -4.26
N ILE A 219 -18.64 9.97 -3.48
CA ILE A 219 -17.51 10.76 -4.03
C ILE A 219 -16.74 9.93 -5.05
N PHE A 220 -16.35 8.71 -4.72
CA PHE A 220 -15.55 7.85 -5.60
C PHE A 220 -16.33 7.39 -6.83
N SER A 221 -17.63 7.12 -6.69
CA SER A 221 -18.51 6.81 -7.80
C SER A 221 -18.62 7.99 -8.79
N CYS A 222 -18.81 9.21 -8.28
CA CYS A 222 -18.85 10.42 -9.11
C CYS A 222 -17.51 10.66 -9.83
N MET A 223 -16.38 10.42 -9.15
CA MET A 223 -15.05 10.54 -9.76
C MET A 223 -14.87 9.53 -10.90
N ASN A 224 -15.26 8.27 -10.68
CA ASN A 224 -15.18 7.23 -11.70
C ASN A 224 -16.12 7.51 -12.88
N LEU A 225 -17.36 7.95 -12.64
CA LEU A 225 -18.30 8.33 -13.70
C LEU A 225 -17.79 9.51 -14.53
N LYS A 226 -17.27 10.57 -13.89
CA LYS A 226 -16.68 11.71 -14.59
C LYS A 226 -15.50 11.28 -15.47
N LYS A 227 -14.66 10.39 -14.97
CA LYS A 227 -13.51 9.86 -15.72
C LYS A 227 -13.96 9.01 -16.90
N LEU A 228 -14.96 8.14 -16.70
CA LEU A 228 -15.54 7.33 -17.75
C LEU A 228 -16.15 8.22 -18.86
N ALA A 229 -16.91 9.24 -18.48
CA ALA A 229 -17.50 10.18 -19.42
C ALA A 229 -16.42 10.90 -20.27
N ASN A 230 -15.35 11.39 -19.63
CA ASN A 230 -14.24 12.02 -20.33
C ASN A 230 -13.49 11.05 -21.25
N TRP A 231 -13.37 9.81 -20.87
CA TRP A 231 -12.71 8.79 -21.67
C TRP A 231 -13.55 8.42 -22.90
N MET A 232 -14.86 8.21 -22.69
CA MET A 232 -15.78 7.96 -23.80
C MET A 232 -15.87 9.15 -24.77
N TRP A 233 -15.82 10.40 -24.27
CA TRP A 233 -15.81 11.59 -25.09
C TRP A 233 -14.56 11.69 -25.98
N LYS A 234 -13.39 11.43 -25.42
CA LYS A 234 -12.12 11.41 -26.19
C LYS A 234 -12.10 10.35 -27.29
N ASP A 235 -12.62 9.17 -26.97
CA ASP A 235 -12.73 8.07 -27.93
C ASP A 235 -13.66 8.41 -29.10
N THR A 236 -14.76 9.09 -28.80
CA THR A 236 -15.73 9.55 -29.79
C THR A 236 -15.17 10.70 -30.65
N SER A 237 -14.40 11.62 -30.06
CA SER A 237 -13.81 12.76 -30.79
C SER A 237 -12.72 12.34 -31.80
N ASN A 238 -12.02 11.25 -31.52
CA ASN A 238 -11.02 10.68 -32.43
C ASN A 238 -11.65 9.93 -33.62
N ASN A 239 -12.89 9.44 -33.46
CA ASN A 239 -13.58 8.63 -34.48
C ASN A 239 -14.66 9.36 -35.25
N LEU A 240 -15.00 10.60 -34.90
CA LEU A 240 -16.10 11.36 -35.51
C LEU A 240 -15.67 12.77 -35.86
N ARG A 241 -15.31 13.00 -37.10
CA ARG A 241 -15.56 14.31 -37.75
C ARG A 241 -17.08 14.45 -37.89
N LEU A 242 -17.76 14.91 -36.84
CA LEU A 242 -19.21 15.04 -36.84
C LEU A 242 -19.64 16.44 -37.22
N THR A 243 -20.44 16.49 -38.26
CA THR A 243 -21.39 17.60 -38.57
C THR A 243 -22.42 17.74 -37.44
N PRO A 244 -22.86 18.96 -37.12
CA PRO A 244 -23.70 19.26 -35.95
C PRO A 244 -25.18 19.03 -36.23
N ILE A 245 -25.64 17.79 -36.17
CA ILE A 245 -27.10 17.53 -36.12
C ILE A 245 -27.35 16.38 -35.15
N PHE A 246 -27.54 16.70 -33.86
CA PHE A 246 -28.06 15.76 -32.89
C PHE A 246 -29.55 16.02 -32.63
N SER A 247 -30.40 15.15 -33.17
CA SER A 247 -31.79 15.08 -32.73
C SER A 247 -31.87 14.24 -31.43
N ILE A 248 -32.75 14.60 -30.52
CA ILE A 248 -32.98 13.96 -29.20
C ILE A 248 -33.30 12.44 -29.33
N LEU A 249 -33.75 11.99 -30.52
CA LEU A 249 -34.02 10.60 -30.83
C LEU A 249 -32.74 9.77 -30.97
N SER A 250 -31.65 10.33 -31.49
CA SER A 250 -30.37 9.64 -31.66
C SER A 250 -29.69 9.43 -30.30
N LEU A 251 -29.95 10.29 -29.32
CA LEU A 251 -29.41 10.15 -27.96
C LEU A 251 -29.92 8.90 -27.24
N LYS A 252 -31.22 8.56 -27.38
CA LYS A 252 -31.82 7.36 -26.78
C LYS A 252 -31.30 6.06 -27.40
N ILE A 253 -31.09 6.05 -28.71
CA ILE A 253 -30.53 4.89 -29.44
C ILE A 253 -29.04 4.74 -29.14
N PHE A 254 -28.31 5.86 -29.02
CA PHE A 254 -26.89 5.88 -28.67
C PHE A 254 -26.64 5.38 -27.23
N ILE A 255 -27.48 5.76 -26.25
CA ILE A 255 -27.41 5.28 -24.87
C ILE A 255 -27.68 3.76 -24.82
N LYS A 256 -28.70 3.24 -25.54
CA LYS A 256 -28.99 1.79 -25.59
C LYS A 256 -27.85 0.98 -26.24
N LYS A 257 -27.28 1.45 -27.34
CA LYS A 257 -26.12 0.79 -27.98
C LYS A 257 -24.86 0.84 -27.12
N LYS A 258 -24.61 1.91 -26.38
CA LYS A 258 -23.42 2.02 -25.50
C LYS A 258 -23.56 1.24 -24.19
N ILE A 259 -24.76 1.02 -23.67
CA ILE A 259 -24.97 0.12 -22.54
C ILE A 259 -24.60 -1.31 -22.96
N ALA A 260 -24.97 -1.77 -24.15
CA ALA A 260 -24.55 -3.06 -24.69
C ALA A 260 -23.03 -3.15 -24.94
N THR A 261 -22.38 -2.03 -25.32
CA THR A 261 -20.92 -1.94 -25.50
C THR A 261 -20.20 -1.90 -24.15
N LEU A 262 -20.80 -1.35 -23.08
CA LEU A 262 -20.28 -1.41 -21.71
C LEU A 262 -20.20 -2.84 -21.19
N TYR A 263 -21.17 -3.71 -21.55
CA TYR A 263 -21.05 -5.15 -21.27
C TYR A 263 -19.95 -5.83 -22.07
N LYS A 264 -19.67 -5.40 -23.31
CA LYS A 264 -18.53 -5.88 -24.13
C LYS A 264 -17.19 -5.29 -23.67
N LEU A 265 -17.13 -4.03 -23.24
CA LEU A 265 -15.94 -3.40 -22.69
C LEU A 265 -15.49 -4.04 -21.36
N LYS A 266 -16.39 -4.64 -20.59
CA LYS A 266 -16.02 -5.51 -19.46
C LYS A 266 -15.09 -6.68 -19.87
N TRP A 267 -15.13 -7.09 -21.16
CA TRP A 267 -14.26 -8.13 -21.72
C TRP A 267 -12.92 -7.60 -22.25
N LEU A 268 -12.86 -6.34 -22.68
CA LEU A 268 -11.63 -5.70 -23.21
C LEU A 268 -10.69 -5.20 -22.12
N PHE A 269 -11.17 -5.06 -20.87
CA PHE A 269 -10.36 -4.71 -19.68
C PHE A 269 -9.66 -5.91 -19.03
N CYS A 270 -9.67 -7.08 -19.68
CA CYS A 270 -8.97 -8.29 -19.21
C CYS A 270 -7.45 -8.26 -19.48
N LEU A 271 -6.85 -7.08 -19.58
CA LEU A 271 -5.41 -6.91 -19.65
C LEU A 271 -4.82 -6.85 -18.23
N GLN A 272 -3.63 -7.40 -18.06
CA GLN A 272 -2.85 -7.32 -16.82
C GLN A 272 -2.87 -5.91 -16.25
N SER A 273 -3.35 -5.75 -15.04
CA SER A 273 -3.43 -4.45 -14.36
C SER A 273 -2.63 -4.44 -13.07
N ASP A 274 -1.94 -3.33 -12.85
CA ASP A 274 -1.29 -3.04 -11.57
C ASP A 274 -2.24 -2.20 -10.73
N PHE A 275 -2.27 -2.45 -9.43
CA PHE A 275 -3.06 -1.67 -8.49
C PHE A 275 -2.20 -0.82 -7.57
N TYR A 276 -2.78 0.26 -7.12
CA TYR A 276 -2.14 1.23 -6.25
C TYR A 276 -2.99 1.43 -5.01
N VAL A 277 -2.40 1.20 -3.85
CA VAL A 277 -3.07 1.31 -2.57
C VAL A 277 -2.45 2.42 -1.74
N LYS A 278 -3.27 3.33 -1.27
CA LYS A 278 -2.90 4.41 -0.36
C LYS A 278 -4.08 4.76 0.53
N LYS A 279 -3.80 5.35 1.69
CA LYS A 279 -4.82 5.95 2.55
C LYS A 279 -4.90 7.46 2.36
N ALA A 280 -6.08 8.01 2.56
CA ALA A 280 -6.30 9.42 2.77
C ALA A 280 -7.00 9.66 4.11
N LYS A 281 -6.62 10.73 4.76
CA LYS A 281 -7.25 11.22 5.97
C LYS A 281 -8.50 12.01 5.60
N TYR A 282 -9.58 11.74 6.32
CA TYR A 282 -10.86 12.41 6.20
C TYR A 282 -11.22 12.96 7.57
N ASN A 283 -11.07 14.28 7.74
CA ASN A 283 -11.23 14.92 9.03
C ASN A 283 -12.71 15.19 9.32
N TYR A 284 -13.09 15.06 10.59
CA TYR A 284 -14.38 15.56 11.09
C TYR A 284 -14.23 17.03 11.52
N ILE A 285 -15.18 17.88 11.08
CA ILE A 285 -15.32 19.29 11.49
C ILE A 285 -16.26 19.37 12.69
#